data_7bbde8246c960f006ba37989101b11e4
#
_entry.id   7bbde8246c960f006ba37989101b11e4
#
_cell.length_a   1.000
_cell.length_b   1.000
_cell.length_c   1.000
_cell.angle_alpha   90.00
_cell.angle_beta   90.00
_cell.angle_gamma   90.00
#
_symmetry.space_group_name_H-M   'P 1'
#
loop_
_entity.id
_entity.type
_entity.pdbx_description
1 polymer ?
#
loop_
_entity_poly.entity_id
_entity_poly.type
_entity_poly.pdbx_seq_one_letter_code
_entity_poly.pdbx_strand_id
1 'polypeptide(L)'
;YDEGKSWNKNMIARILENTKYTGTDSHPKLVDIKSFEAAAEKRQTKQCLPERTPAQKALKRVCSKPPTPGIEQQVTHLLGRLAAQPERIRQLEKTPVPAHTNTQAELDDVLNTQPLDETAARSLICKLAQEQYDDIGNEEYETERLRRLFAAFECTAELNAELLQSAVSAVLVTRQTVRLQLKNGQIIGKDDLV
;
A
#
# COMPACT_ATOMS: atom_id res chain seq x y z
N TYR A 1 29.67 -20.44 -23.52
CA TYR A 1 28.56 -19.49 -23.65
C TYR A 1 27.30 -20.31 -23.80
N ASP A 2 26.33 -20.13 -22.87
CA ASP A 2 25.05 -20.83 -22.91
C ASP A 2 24.24 -20.32 -24.10
N GLU A 3 24.21 -21.10 -25.18
CA GLU A 3 23.35 -20.85 -26.32
C GLU A 3 21.89 -20.87 -25.86
N GLY A 4 21.20 -19.75 -25.99
CA GLY A 4 19.76 -19.62 -25.69
C GLY A 4 19.40 -18.82 -24.45
N LYS A 5 20.32 -18.39 -23.58
CA LYS A 5 20.00 -17.46 -22.48
C LYS A 5 20.02 -16.01 -22.96
N SER A 6 18.91 -15.29 -22.75
CA SER A 6 18.83 -13.86 -23.01
C SER A 6 19.84 -13.10 -22.10
N TRP A 7 20.47 -12.09 -22.68
CA TRP A 7 21.40 -11.22 -21.97
C TRP A 7 20.72 -10.52 -20.80
N ASN A 8 21.23 -10.71 -19.59
CA ASN A 8 20.70 -10.00 -18.45
C ASN A 8 21.35 -8.62 -18.31
N LYS A 9 20.67 -7.73 -17.59
CA LYS A 9 21.10 -6.34 -17.36
C LYS A 9 22.53 -6.23 -16.79
N ASN A 10 22.92 -7.15 -15.92
CA ASN A 10 24.23 -7.14 -15.27
C ASN A 10 25.37 -7.54 -16.23
N MET A 11 25.10 -8.47 -17.15
CA MET A 11 26.07 -8.84 -18.18
C MET A 11 26.34 -7.67 -19.13
N ILE A 12 25.28 -6.99 -19.59
CA ILE A 12 25.41 -5.79 -20.43
C ILE A 12 26.17 -4.69 -19.68
N ALA A 13 25.86 -4.48 -18.38
CA ALA A 13 26.57 -3.51 -17.56
C ALA A 13 28.09 -3.78 -17.51
N ARG A 14 28.48 -5.03 -17.24
CA ARG A 14 29.89 -5.44 -17.21
C ARG A 14 30.60 -5.24 -18.53
N ILE A 15 29.94 -5.46 -19.66
CA ILE A 15 30.52 -5.21 -21.00
C ILE A 15 30.78 -3.71 -21.19
N LEU A 16 29.79 -2.86 -20.83
CA LEU A 16 29.91 -1.41 -20.96
C LEU A 16 30.93 -0.78 -19.96
N GLU A 17 31.33 -1.49 -18.94
CA GLU A 17 32.37 -1.07 -17.97
C GLU A 17 33.76 -1.57 -18.29
N ASN A 18 33.88 -2.55 -19.18
CA ASN A 18 35.15 -3.19 -19.46
C ASN A 18 36.03 -2.37 -20.44
N THR A 19 37.05 -1.69 -19.90
CA THR A 19 37.98 -0.87 -20.65
C THR A 19 38.83 -1.64 -21.67
N LYS A 20 38.90 -2.99 -21.57
CA LYS A 20 39.63 -3.80 -22.55
C LYS A 20 39.14 -3.62 -23.99
N TYR A 21 37.88 -3.27 -24.17
CA TYR A 21 37.28 -3.03 -25.49
C TYR A 21 37.78 -1.74 -26.16
N THR A 22 38.40 -0.81 -25.44
CA THR A 22 38.98 0.40 -26.02
C THR A 22 40.39 0.17 -26.57
N GLY A 23 40.93 -1.02 -26.40
CA GLY A 23 42.28 -1.42 -26.85
C GLY A 23 43.29 -1.42 -25.72
N THR A 24 44.04 -2.50 -25.59
CA THR A 24 45.22 -2.68 -24.70
C THR A 24 46.28 -3.41 -25.49
N ASP A 25 47.52 -3.48 -24.94
CA ASP A 25 48.64 -4.16 -25.61
C ASP A 25 48.33 -5.62 -25.98
N SER A 26 47.39 -6.27 -25.25
CA SER A 26 47.01 -7.65 -25.47
C SER A 26 45.66 -7.83 -26.15
N HIS A 27 44.86 -6.78 -26.36
CA HIS A 27 43.53 -6.86 -26.94
C HIS A 27 43.33 -5.78 -28.03
N PRO A 28 42.87 -6.14 -29.24
CA PRO A 28 42.61 -5.17 -30.29
C PRO A 28 41.44 -4.24 -29.88
N LYS A 29 41.53 -3.01 -30.36
CA LYS A 29 40.47 -2.01 -30.17
C LYS A 29 39.20 -2.44 -30.90
N LEU A 30 38.10 -2.56 -30.17
CA LEU A 30 36.76 -2.91 -30.67
C LEU A 30 35.82 -1.70 -30.66
N VAL A 31 36.01 -0.77 -29.73
CA VAL A 31 35.15 0.41 -29.55
C VAL A 31 36.01 1.65 -29.39
N ASP A 32 35.58 2.75 -29.98
CA ASP A 32 36.28 4.05 -29.82
C ASP A 32 36.14 4.56 -28.40
N ILE A 33 37.20 5.19 -27.89
CA ILE A 33 37.23 5.77 -26.53
C ILE A 33 36.09 6.76 -26.34
N LYS A 34 35.83 7.62 -27.35
CA LYS A 34 34.71 8.60 -27.31
C LYS A 34 33.36 7.93 -27.15
N SER A 35 33.11 6.82 -27.84
CA SER A 35 31.84 6.06 -27.72
C SER A 35 31.70 5.36 -26.35
N PHE A 36 32.84 4.88 -25.82
CA PHE A 36 32.88 4.26 -24.50
C PHE A 36 32.60 5.28 -23.40
N GLU A 37 33.24 6.45 -23.44
CA GLU A 37 33.04 7.54 -22.50
C GLU A 37 31.60 8.09 -22.55
N ALA A 38 31.05 8.29 -23.76
CA ALA A 38 29.66 8.71 -23.92
C ALA A 38 28.67 7.71 -23.37
N ALA A 39 28.94 6.39 -23.45
CA ALA A 39 28.13 5.37 -22.85
C ALA A 39 28.21 5.37 -21.29
N ALA A 40 29.41 5.61 -20.76
CA ALA A 40 29.64 5.73 -19.33
C ALA A 40 28.93 6.97 -18.76
N GLU A 41 29.01 8.11 -19.42
CA GLU A 41 28.31 9.34 -19.03
C GLU A 41 26.79 9.17 -19.04
N LYS A 42 26.23 8.57 -20.10
CA LYS A 42 24.78 8.24 -20.14
C LYS A 42 24.33 7.27 -19.04
N ARG A 43 25.21 6.38 -18.60
CA ARG A 43 24.93 5.48 -17.49
C ARG A 43 24.94 6.23 -16.15
N GLN A 44 25.94 7.09 -15.93
CA GLN A 44 26.00 7.91 -14.71
C GLN A 44 24.77 8.81 -14.58
N THR A 45 24.38 9.51 -15.64
CA THR A 45 23.19 10.36 -15.66
C THR A 45 21.90 9.57 -15.35
N LYS A 46 21.79 8.31 -15.81
CA LYS A 46 20.65 7.44 -15.50
C LYS A 46 20.70 6.82 -14.10
N GLN A 47 21.88 6.67 -13.50
CA GLN A 47 22.04 6.16 -12.14
C GLN A 47 21.78 7.25 -11.09
N CYS A 48 22.01 8.52 -11.44
CA CYS A 48 21.71 9.68 -10.59
C CYS A 48 20.23 10.07 -10.64
N LEU A 49 19.30 9.11 -10.57
CA LEU A 49 17.90 9.46 -10.27
C LEU A 49 17.87 10.06 -8.88
N PRO A 50 17.25 11.24 -8.70
CA PRO A 50 17.15 11.88 -7.40
C PRO A 50 16.54 10.90 -6.39
N GLU A 51 17.16 10.80 -5.24
CA GLU A 51 16.70 9.90 -4.21
C GLU A 51 15.29 10.30 -3.77
N ARG A 52 14.36 9.32 -3.80
CA ARG A 52 12.98 9.59 -3.40
C ARG A 52 12.92 10.00 -1.94
N THR A 53 12.15 11.03 -1.65
CA THR A 53 11.86 11.44 -0.27
C THR A 53 11.15 10.32 0.49
N PRO A 54 11.20 10.31 1.86
CA PRO A 54 10.44 9.34 2.66
C PRO A 54 8.96 9.32 2.31
N ALA A 55 8.36 10.48 2.05
CA ALA A 55 6.97 10.62 1.64
C ALA A 55 6.68 9.94 0.28
N GLN A 56 7.55 10.13 -0.70
CA GLN A 56 7.42 9.46 -2.00
C GLN A 56 7.63 7.95 -1.90
N LYS A 57 8.51 7.48 -1.01
CA LYS A 57 8.68 6.05 -0.73
C LYS A 57 7.40 5.47 -0.08
N ALA A 58 6.80 6.20 0.86
CA ALA A 58 5.54 5.82 1.51
C ALA A 58 4.37 5.80 0.50
N LEU A 59 4.23 6.87 -0.29
CA LEU A 59 3.19 6.97 -1.31
C LEU A 59 3.27 5.82 -2.32
N LYS A 60 4.49 5.45 -2.75
CA LYS A 60 4.67 4.33 -3.68
C LYS A 60 4.17 2.99 -3.12
N ARG A 61 4.21 2.79 -1.80
CA ARG A 61 3.76 1.54 -1.16
C ARG A 61 2.25 1.40 -1.16
N VAL A 62 1.55 2.51 -0.98
CA VAL A 62 0.07 2.53 -0.86
C VAL A 62 -0.63 2.88 -2.17
N CYS A 63 0.09 3.34 -3.18
CA CYS A 63 -0.50 3.80 -4.44
C CYS A 63 -0.70 2.62 -5.42
N SER A 64 -1.88 2.51 -5.99
CA SER A 64 -2.24 1.49 -6.99
C SER A 64 -1.50 1.66 -8.34
N LYS A 65 -0.97 2.85 -8.61
CA LYS A 65 -0.18 3.18 -9.80
C LYS A 65 1.12 3.90 -9.42
N PRO A 66 2.15 3.92 -10.30
CA PRO A 66 3.36 4.70 -10.04
C PRO A 66 3.02 6.16 -9.73
N PRO A 67 3.44 6.69 -8.56
CA PRO A 67 3.12 8.06 -8.18
C PRO A 67 3.82 9.05 -9.11
N THR A 68 3.05 10.02 -9.58
CA THR A 68 3.53 11.21 -10.32
C THR A 68 3.44 12.43 -9.41
N PRO A 69 4.14 13.54 -9.71
CA PRO A 69 4.03 14.78 -8.94
C PRO A 69 2.57 15.28 -8.80
N GLY A 70 1.75 15.11 -9.83
CA GLY A 70 0.33 15.46 -9.78
C GLY A 70 -0.49 14.59 -8.82
N ILE A 71 -0.16 13.30 -8.67
CA ILE A 71 -0.79 12.42 -7.68
C ILE A 71 -0.37 12.83 -6.27
N GLU A 72 0.91 13.13 -6.05
CA GLU A 72 1.45 13.58 -4.77
C GLU A 72 0.72 14.85 -4.28
N GLN A 73 0.56 15.85 -5.15
CA GLN A 73 -0.18 17.09 -4.85
C GLN A 73 -1.66 16.82 -4.51
N GLN A 74 -2.33 15.96 -5.27
CA GLN A 74 -3.73 15.63 -5.00
C GLN A 74 -3.90 14.90 -3.66
N VAL A 75 -2.99 13.97 -3.33
CA VAL A 75 -2.99 13.27 -2.03
C VAL A 75 -2.75 14.26 -0.89
N THR A 76 -1.76 15.15 -1.02
CA THR A 76 -1.47 16.19 -0.03
C THR A 76 -2.69 17.09 0.20
N HIS A 77 -3.34 17.52 -0.87
CA HIS A 77 -4.54 18.34 -0.80
C HIS A 77 -5.72 17.61 -0.10
N LEU A 78 -5.93 16.32 -0.41
CA LEU A 78 -6.99 15.52 0.24
C LEU A 78 -6.71 15.33 1.73
N LEU A 79 -5.47 15.02 2.11
CA LEU A 79 -5.07 14.90 3.52
C LEU A 79 -5.23 16.22 4.28
N GLY A 80 -4.86 17.35 3.65
CA GLY A 80 -5.05 18.69 4.23
C GLY A 80 -6.53 19.02 4.46
N ARG A 81 -7.41 18.67 3.52
CA ARG A 81 -8.86 18.87 3.70
C ARG A 81 -9.45 17.98 4.79
N LEU A 82 -8.97 16.75 4.93
CA LEU A 82 -9.37 15.87 6.04
C LEU A 82 -8.88 16.39 7.39
N ALA A 83 -7.70 17.00 7.44
CA ALA A 83 -7.21 17.63 8.66
C ALA A 83 -8.04 18.88 9.05
N ALA A 84 -8.54 19.60 8.06
CA ALA A 84 -9.45 20.73 8.28
C ALA A 84 -10.87 20.29 8.70
N GLN A 85 -11.29 19.08 8.35
CA GLN A 85 -12.64 18.55 8.60
C GLN A 85 -12.59 17.08 9.07
N PRO A 86 -12.04 16.78 10.27
CA PRO A 86 -11.90 15.40 10.77
C PRO A 86 -13.23 14.69 10.98
N GLU A 87 -14.32 15.43 11.17
CA GLU A 87 -15.69 14.92 11.30
C GLU A 87 -16.22 14.24 10.03
N ARG A 88 -15.59 14.48 8.88
CA ARG A 88 -15.91 13.76 7.63
C ARG A 88 -15.45 12.30 7.64
N ILE A 89 -14.59 11.93 8.58
CA ILE A 89 -14.22 10.55 8.80
C ILE A 89 -15.37 9.87 9.53
N ARG A 90 -16.07 8.96 8.84
CA ARG A 90 -17.26 8.28 9.35
C ARG A 90 -16.96 6.81 9.54
N GLN A 91 -17.61 6.23 10.51
CA GLN A 91 -17.66 4.79 10.63
C GLN A 91 -18.47 4.23 9.45
N LEU A 92 -17.94 3.21 8.79
CA LEU A 92 -18.72 2.47 7.79
C LEU A 92 -19.76 1.63 8.52
N GLU A 93 -21.00 1.75 8.08
CA GLU A 93 -22.04 0.81 8.51
C GLU A 93 -21.65 -0.57 7.99
N LYS A 94 -21.41 -1.51 8.90
CA LYS A 94 -21.25 -2.90 8.51
C LYS A 94 -22.57 -3.34 7.90
N THR A 95 -22.51 -3.88 6.71
CA THR A 95 -23.61 -4.70 6.21
C THR A 95 -23.78 -5.81 7.24
N PRO A 96 -24.93 -5.96 7.89
CA PRO A 96 -25.11 -7.06 8.84
C PRO A 96 -24.84 -8.36 8.08
N VAL A 97 -23.73 -8.98 8.38
CA VAL A 97 -23.48 -10.35 7.94
C VAL A 97 -24.64 -11.14 8.53
N PRO A 98 -25.38 -11.93 7.73
CA PRO A 98 -26.45 -12.76 8.29
C PRO A 98 -25.80 -13.65 9.35
N ALA A 99 -25.98 -13.22 10.58
CA ALA A 99 -25.25 -13.69 11.72
C ALA A 99 -25.51 -15.19 11.91
N HIS A 100 -24.53 -15.90 12.33
CA HIS A 100 -24.47 -17.04 13.27
C HIS A 100 -25.75 -17.87 13.46
N THR A 101 -26.77 -17.65 12.66
CA THR A 101 -28.06 -18.36 12.73
C THR A 101 -27.87 -19.88 12.63
N ASN A 102 -26.83 -20.31 11.91
CA ASN A 102 -26.54 -21.73 11.73
C ASN A 102 -25.87 -22.31 12.99
N THR A 103 -24.86 -21.65 13.56
CA THR A 103 -24.18 -22.11 14.78
C THR A 103 -25.07 -22.02 15.99
N GLN A 104 -25.93 -21.00 16.07
CA GLN A 104 -26.95 -20.86 17.12
C GLN A 104 -27.99 -21.99 17.03
N ALA A 105 -28.50 -22.28 15.82
CA ALA A 105 -29.45 -23.37 15.61
C ALA A 105 -28.85 -24.74 15.94
N GLU A 106 -27.60 -24.99 15.54
CA GLU A 106 -26.86 -26.20 15.90
C GLU A 106 -26.71 -26.35 17.42
N LEU A 107 -26.41 -25.24 18.12
CA LEU A 107 -26.34 -25.26 19.60
C LEU A 107 -27.69 -25.55 20.23
N ASP A 108 -28.76 -24.91 19.76
CA ASP A 108 -30.10 -25.14 20.25
C ASP A 108 -30.54 -26.61 20.04
N ASP A 109 -30.23 -27.21 18.91
CA ASP A 109 -30.48 -28.62 18.61
C ASP A 109 -29.72 -29.55 19.56
N VAL A 110 -28.44 -29.30 19.85
CA VAL A 110 -27.64 -30.09 20.79
C VAL A 110 -28.17 -29.97 22.21
N LEU A 111 -28.58 -28.76 22.65
CA LEU A 111 -29.14 -28.51 23.98
C LEU A 111 -30.50 -29.19 24.19
N ASN A 112 -31.26 -29.35 23.11
CA ASN A 112 -32.58 -30.00 23.16
C ASN A 112 -32.52 -31.53 22.99
N THR A 113 -31.36 -32.10 22.70
CA THR A 113 -31.18 -33.55 22.49
C THR A 113 -30.85 -34.26 23.83
N GLN A 114 -31.49 -35.39 24.09
CA GLN A 114 -31.20 -36.22 25.28
C GLN A 114 -30.63 -37.58 24.83
N PRO A 115 -29.52 -38.05 25.45
CA PRO A 115 -28.72 -37.41 26.48
C PRO A 115 -27.92 -36.20 25.96
N LEU A 116 -27.71 -35.19 26.80
CA LEU A 116 -26.98 -34.00 26.45
C LEU A 116 -25.50 -34.31 26.14
N ASP A 117 -25.03 -33.94 24.95
CA ASP A 117 -23.62 -33.98 24.61
C ASP A 117 -22.94 -32.68 25.07
N GLU A 118 -22.41 -32.71 26.32
CA GLU A 118 -21.69 -31.55 26.88
C GLU A 118 -20.47 -31.13 26.07
N THR A 119 -19.79 -32.06 25.40
CA THR A 119 -18.57 -31.77 24.65
C THR A 119 -18.92 -31.00 23.38
N ALA A 120 -19.94 -31.45 22.67
CA ALA A 120 -20.48 -30.76 21.49
C ALA A 120 -21.02 -29.39 21.86
N ALA A 121 -21.81 -29.28 22.93
CA ALA A 121 -22.37 -28.00 23.40
C ALA A 121 -21.25 -26.98 23.72
N ARG A 122 -20.24 -27.37 24.48
CA ARG A 122 -19.10 -26.51 24.81
C ARG A 122 -18.35 -26.03 23.55
N SER A 123 -18.11 -26.92 22.58
CA SER A 123 -17.47 -26.60 21.34
C SER A 123 -18.26 -25.54 20.55
N LEU A 124 -19.58 -25.71 20.46
CA LEU A 124 -20.44 -24.76 19.75
C LEU A 124 -20.56 -23.42 20.48
N ILE A 125 -20.55 -23.39 21.81
CA ILE A 125 -20.53 -22.14 22.59
C ILE A 125 -19.20 -21.39 22.31
N CYS A 126 -18.07 -22.07 22.32
CA CYS A 126 -16.78 -21.44 22.02
C CYS A 126 -16.75 -20.91 20.58
N LYS A 127 -17.26 -21.68 19.62
CA LYS A 127 -17.36 -21.27 18.21
C LYS A 127 -18.26 -20.04 18.06
N LEU A 128 -19.42 -20.02 18.68
CA LEU A 128 -20.34 -18.88 18.65
C LEU A 128 -19.71 -17.63 19.28
N ALA A 129 -19.05 -17.79 20.42
CA ALA A 129 -18.33 -16.68 21.06
C ALA A 129 -17.19 -16.12 20.18
N GLN A 130 -16.46 -16.98 19.48
CA GLN A 130 -15.43 -16.57 18.54
C GLN A 130 -16.02 -15.81 17.36
N GLU A 131 -17.09 -16.32 16.75
CA GLU A 131 -17.82 -15.67 15.66
C GLU A 131 -18.34 -14.29 16.08
N GLN A 132 -18.93 -14.17 17.28
CA GLN A 132 -19.37 -12.88 17.82
C GLN A 132 -18.22 -11.91 18.08
N TYR A 133 -17.07 -12.42 18.54
CA TYR A 133 -15.87 -11.59 18.76
C TYR A 133 -15.30 -11.06 17.44
N ASP A 134 -15.25 -11.91 16.42
CA ASP A 134 -14.77 -11.52 15.08
C ASP A 134 -15.69 -10.46 14.43
N ASP A 135 -16.98 -10.46 14.76
CA ASP A 135 -17.94 -9.45 14.30
C ASP A 135 -17.79 -8.08 14.96
N ILE A 136 -17.23 -7.99 16.16
CA ILE A 136 -17.08 -6.71 16.86
C ILE A 136 -16.22 -5.75 16.02
N GLY A 137 -15.15 -6.24 15.36
CA GLY A 137 -14.24 -5.45 14.52
C GLY A 137 -13.59 -4.28 15.27
N ASN A 138 -12.75 -3.55 14.57
CA ASN A 138 -12.03 -2.40 15.13
C ASN A 138 -12.37 -1.06 14.43
N GLU A 139 -13.43 -1.04 13.62
CA GLU A 139 -13.74 0.10 12.74
C GLU A 139 -14.09 1.36 13.54
N GLU A 140 -14.78 1.21 14.65
CA GLU A 140 -15.12 2.33 15.53
C GLU A 140 -13.86 2.91 16.17
N TYR A 141 -13.02 2.04 16.74
CA TYR A 141 -11.73 2.43 17.30
C TYR A 141 -10.83 3.11 16.25
N GLU A 142 -10.70 2.52 15.06
CA GLU A 142 -9.90 3.09 13.98
C GLU A 142 -10.47 4.43 13.50
N THR A 143 -11.78 4.58 13.43
CA THR A 143 -12.43 5.83 13.05
C THR A 143 -12.10 6.95 14.05
N GLU A 144 -12.24 6.68 15.35
CA GLU A 144 -11.91 7.64 16.40
C GLU A 144 -10.42 7.96 16.45
N ARG A 145 -9.57 6.95 16.28
CA ARG A 145 -8.12 7.13 16.17
C ARG A 145 -7.75 8.03 15.00
N LEU A 146 -8.36 7.82 13.83
CA LEU A 146 -8.13 8.64 12.65
C LEU A 146 -8.59 10.09 12.86
N ARG A 147 -9.77 10.31 13.46
CA ARG A 147 -10.25 11.65 13.78
C ARG A 147 -9.27 12.42 14.66
N ARG A 148 -8.78 11.79 15.74
CA ARG A 148 -7.78 12.40 16.63
C ARG A 148 -6.46 12.67 15.92
N LEU A 149 -6.02 11.75 15.07
CA LEU A 149 -4.78 11.90 14.32
C LEU A 149 -4.87 13.07 13.33
N PHE A 150 -5.98 13.22 12.62
CA PHE A 150 -6.19 14.33 11.71
C PHE A 150 -6.43 15.66 12.42
N ALA A 151 -7.13 15.66 13.55
CA ALA A 151 -7.32 16.87 14.37
C ALA A 151 -6.03 17.41 14.98
N ALA A 152 -5.07 16.53 15.30
CA ALA A 152 -3.76 16.92 15.80
C ALA A 152 -2.76 17.30 14.71
N PHE A 153 -3.11 17.11 13.43
CA PHE A 153 -2.22 17.33 12.31
C PHE A 153 -2.29 18.77 11.80
N GLU A 154 -1.13 19.45 11.80
CA GLU A 154 -0.99 20.75 11.15
C GLU A 154 -0.81 20.58 9.64
N CYS A 155 -1.66 21.27 8.85
CA CYS A 155 -1.59 21.25 7.40
C CYS A 155 -0.24 21.80 6.91
N THR A 156 0.56 20.94 6.27
CA THR A 156 1.79 21.34 5.59
C THR A 156 1.61 21.31 4.08
N ALA A 157 2.37 22.13 3.37
CA ALA A 157 2.37 22.14 1.90
C ALA A 157 2.98 20.86 1.30
N GLU A 158 3.77 20.13 2.09
CA GLU A 158 4.44 18.91 1.69
C GLU A 158 3.73 17.66 2.23
N LEU A 159 3.85 16.57 1.47
CA LEU A 159 3.29 15.28 1.87
C LEU A 159 3.97 14.73 3.11
N ASN A 160 3.22 14.54 4.18
CA ASN A 160 3.73 13.94 5.41
C ASN A 160 3.71 12.40 5.31
N ALA A 161 4.90 11.78 5.44
CA ALA A 161 5.06 10.33 5.35
C ALA A 161 4.39 9.58 6.50
N GLU A 162 4.47 10.13 7.71
CA GLU A 162 3.92 9.50 8.92
C GLU A 162 2.40 9.50 8.91
N LEU A 163 1.79 10.65 8.55
CA LEU A 163 0.35 10.75 8.40
C LEU A 163 -0.15 9.78 7.33
N LEU A 164 0.52 9.73 6.17
CA LEU A 164 0.15 8.83 5.09
C LEU A 164 0.18 7.36 5.54
N GLN A 165 1.25 6.94 6.22
CA GLN A 165 1.39 5.56 6.70
C GLN A 165 0.43 5.21 7.84
N SER A 166 0.10 6.19 8.69
CA SER A 166 -0.76 6.00 9.86
C SER A 166 -2.24 5.97 9.49
N ALA A 167 -2.65 6.77 8.49
CA ALA A 167 -4.05 6.99 8.16
C ALA A 167 -4.54 6.24 6.91
N VAL A 168 -3.67 6.08 5.90
CA VAL A 168 -4.08 5.59 4.57
C VAL A 168 -3.67 4.14 4.39
N SER A 169 -4.62 3.30 3.96
CA SER A 169 -4.38 1.91 3.57
C SER A 169 -4.03 1.78 2.09
N ALA A 170 -4.71 2.54 1.23
CA ALA A 170 -4.44 2.55 -0.22
C ALA A 170 -4.79 3.90 -0.86
N VAL A 171 -4.07 4.22 -1.92
CA VAL A 171 -4.36 5.36 -2.81
C VAL A 171 -4.83 4.80 -4.15
N LEU A 172 -6.11 4.99 -4.43
CA LEU A 172 -6.77 4.50 -5.64
C LEU A 172 -6.69 5.56 -6.72
N VAL A 173 -5.95 5.27 -7.79
CA VAL A 173 -5.76 6.19 -8.91
C VAL A 173 -6.53 5.69 -10.12
N THR A 174 -7.56 6.41 -10.52
CA THR A 174 -8.28 6.20 -11.77
C THR A 174 -7.71 7.12 -12.87
N ARG A 175 -8.31 7.15 -14.05
CA ARG A 175 -7.83 8.01 -15.16
C ARG A 175 -7.95 9.50 -14.84
N GLN A 176 -8.92 9.90 -14.03
CA GLN A 176 -9.26 11.31 -13.78
C GLN A 176 -9.27 11.71 -12.30
N THR A 177 -9.28 10.73 -11.36
CA THR A 177 -9.46 11.01 -9.94
C THR A 177 -8.50 10.22 -9.07
N VAL A 178 -8.11 10.83 -7.96
CA VAL A 178 -7.40 10.19 -6.86
C VAL A 178 -8.36 10.07 -5.69
N ARG A 179 -8.44 8.89 -5.08
CA ARG A 179 -9.22 8.61 -3.88
C ARG A 179 -8.33 7.98 -2.84
N LEU A 180 -8.55 8.33 -1.59
CA LEU A 180 -7.86 7.76 -0.44
C LEU A 180 -8.73 6.70 0.21
N GLN A 181 -8.20 5.52 0.40
CA GLN A 181 -8.80 4.53 1.28
C GLN A 181 -8.13 4.63 2.65
N LEU A 182 -8.89 5.00 3.66
CA LEU A 182 -8.44 5.11 5.03
C LEU A 182 -8.35 3.72 5.69
N LYS A 183 -7.69 3.62 6.83
CA LYS A 183 -7.54 2.35 7.56
C LYS A 183 -8.84 1.81 8.16
N ASN A 184 -9.83 2.68 8.40
CA ASN A 184 -11.18 2.25 8.76
C ASN A 184 -12.01 1.76 7.56
N GLY A 185 -11.41 1.64 6.36
CA GLY A 185 -12.06 1.19 5.14
C GLY A 185 -12.78 2.28 4.34
N GLN A 186 -12.99 3.47 4.89
CA GLN A 186 -13.65 4.58 4.18
C GLN A 186 -12.83 5.04 2.96
N ILE A 187 -13.51 5.22 1.83
CA ILE A 187 -12.91 5.76 0.60
C ILE A 187 -13.37 7.21 0.46
N ILE A 188 -12.40 8.12 0.33
CA ILE A 188 -12.64 9.57 0.25
C ILE A 188 -11.99 10.11 -1.02
N GLY A 189 -12.76 10.83 -1.81
CA GLY A 189 -12.33 11.56 -2.98
C GLY A 189 -12.51 13.05 -2.84
N LYS A 190 -12.21 13.78 -3.91
CA LYS A 190 -12.37 15.24 -3.94
C LYS A 190 -13.82 15.67 -3.72
N ASP A 191 -14.77 14.92 -4.27
CA ASP A 191 -16.20 15.23 -4.25
C ASP A 191 -16.83 15.00 -2.87
N ASP A 192 -16.25 14.10 -2.06
CA ASP A 192 -16.74 13.77 -0.72
C ASP A 192 -16.39 14.86 0.33
N LEU A 193 -15.51 15.79 -0.04
CA LEU A 193 -15.00 16.86 0.81
C LEU A 193 -15.47 18.26 0.40
N VAL A 194 -16.46 18.36 -0.48
CA VAL A 194 -17.07 19.64 -0.89
C VAL A 194 -18.04 20.14 0.16
#